data_3fbb7b12c4f907dc423f867b734050f0
#
_entry.id   3fbb7b12c4f907dc423f867b734050f0
#
_cell.length_a   1.000
_cell.length_b   1.000
_cell.length_c   1.000
_cell.angle_alpha   90.00
_cell.angle_beta   90.00
_cell.angle_gamma   90.00
#
_symmetry.space_group_name_H-M   'P 1'
#
loop_
_entity.id
_entity.type
_entity.pdbx_description
1 polymer ?
#
loop_
_entity_poly.entity_id
_entity_poly.type
_entity_poly.pdbx_seq_one_letter_code
_entity_poly.pdbx_strand_id
1 'polypeptide(L)'
;HEDPRRQRQMCIRDRVEEHDDLKISHDCGNFVCNETYFRTLSTEIKNREGGEKIPILFVHLPPIERISFDRQVILVRTLLKSMISIPKMDVVGALIKDELGRVLACRRPPKDQWSGYWEFPGGKIAEGESERAAVEREILEELSISVSAIDEVARISHRYEDRIVDLRIIDCGVVDPNSIILMEHDMSRWLEKDELDDVNWLPADLPIITEWMNEGIP
;
A
#
# COMPACT_ATOMS: atom_id res chain seq x y z
N HIS A 1 9.32 19.84 -5.29
CA HIS A 1 9.30 18.50 -5.90
C HIS A 1 10.74 18.01 -5.98
N GLU A 2 11.19 17.17 -5.05
CA GLU A 2 12.50 16.54 -5.13
C GLU A 2 12.47 15.47 -6.24
N ASP A 3 13.57 15.46 -7.03
CA ASP A 3 13.75 14.50 -8.12
C ASP A 3 13.64 13.06 -7.57
N PRO A 4 12.70 12.23 -8.08
CA PRO A 4 12.55 10.83 -7.62
C PRO A 4 13.84 10.00 -7.70
N ARG A 5 14.80 10.44 -8.53
CA ARG A 5 16.13 9.83 -8.63
C ARG A 5 17.02 10.11 -7.41
N ARG A 6 16.92 11.30 -6.81
CA ARG A 6 17.64 11.63 -5.56
C ARG A 6 17.07 10.84 -4.39
N GLN A 7 15.75 10.68 -4.32
CA GLN A 7 15.08 9.91 -3.28
C GLN A 7 15.47 8.42 -3.35
N ARG A 8 15.55 7.82 -4.56
CA ARG A 8 16.00 6.43 -4.73
C ARG A 8 17.47 6.23 -4.37
N GLN A 9 18.35 7.14 -4.73
CA GLN A 9 19.75 7.08 -4.33
C GLN A 9 19.93 7.25 -2.82
N MET A 10 19.13 8.09 -2.18
CA MET A 10 19.12 8.21 -0.72
C MET A 10 18.66 6.91 -0.06
N CYS A 11 17.55 6.29 -0.50
CA CYS A 11 17.07 5.03 0.08
C CYS A 11 18.07 3.86 -0.01
N ILE A 12 18.83 3.77 -1.11
CA ILE A 12 19.89 2.74 -1.25
C ILE A 12 21.06 3.10 -0.32
N ARG A 13 21.46 4.35 -0.25
CA ARG A 13 22.56 4.83 0.57
C ARG A 13 22.27 4.63 2.05
N ASP A 14 21.10 5.05 2.53
CA ASP A 14 20.69 4.92 3.92
C ASP A 14 20.65 3.44 4.36
N ARG A 15 20.17 2.55 3.50
CA ARG A 15 20.14 1.12 3.79
C ARG A 15 21.49 0.42 3.70
N VAL A 16 22.42 0.93 2.91
CA VAL A 16 23.81 0.45 2.90
C VAL A 16 24.54 0.90 4.17
N GLU A 17 24.26 2.11 4.66
CA GLU A 17 24.81 2.63 5.91
C GLU A 17 24.29 1.91 7.17
N GLU A 18 23.11 1.27 7.09
CA GLU A 18 22.57 0.41 8.16
C GLU A 18 23.27 -0.98 8.28
N HIS A 19 24.15 -1.33 7.33
CA HIS A 19 24.81 -2.63 7.29
C HIS A 19 26.34 -2.48 7.24
N ASP A 20 27.02 -2.90 8.30
CA ASP A 20 28.49 -2.88 8.40
C ASP A 20 29.22 -3.67 7.29
N ASP A 21 28.54 -4.64 6.68
CA ASP A 21 29.07 -5.50 5.64
C ASP A 21 28.90 -4.94 4.21
N LEU A 22 28.25 -3.78 4.04
CA LEU A 22 28.00 -3.17 2.74
C LEU A 22 28.83 -1.89 2.57
N LYS A 23 29.40 -1.73 1.38
CA LYS A 23 30.09 -0.50 0.98
C LYS A 23 29.68 -0.09 -0.42
N ILE A 24 29.40 1.19 -0.60
CA ILE A 24 29.24 1.78 -1.93
C ILE A 24 30.62 2.04 -2.50
N SER A 25 30.93 1.44 -3.66
CA SER A 25 32.14 1.75 -4.43
C SER A 25 31.78 2.60 -5.63
N HIS A 26 32.57 3.65 -5.87
CA HIS A 26 32.50 4.47 -7.07
C HIS A 26 33.50 4.03 -8.14
N ASP A 27 34.34 3.04 -7.81
CA ASP A 27 35.30 2.44 -8.73
C ASP A 27 34.94 0.95 -8.90
N CYS A 28 34.61 0.60 -10.11
CA CYS A 28 34.25 -0.77 -10.47
C CYS A 28 35.49 -1.62 -10.88
N GLY A 29 36.69 -1.08 -10.92
CA GLY A 29 37.90 -1.78 -11.32
C GLY A 29 37.90 -2.28 -12.78
N ASN A 30 38.83 -3.16 -13.14
CA ASN A 30 39.03 -3.68 -14.50
C ASN A 30 38.66 -5.16 -14.65
N PHE A 31 37.55 -5.60 -14.08
CA PHE A 31 37.14 -7.01 -14.12
C PHE A 31 36.05 -7.27 -15.17
N VAL A 32 35.92 -8.53 -15.62
CA VAL A 32 34.92 -8.98 -16.61
C VAL A 32 33.48 -8.63 -16.18
N CYS A 33 33.22 -8.60 -14.91
CA CYS A 33 31.92 -8.18 -14.34
C CYS A 33 31.54 -6.75 -14.71
N ASN A 34 32.50 -5.85 -14.92
CA ASN A 34 32.24 -4.48 -15.33
C ASN A 34 31.79 -4.39 -16.79
N GLU A 35 32.33 -5.24 -17.64
CA GLU A 35 31.87 -5.33 -19.03
C GLU A 35 30.41 -5.80 -19.09
N THR A 36 30.02 -6.77 -18.26
CA THR A 36 28.64 -7.24 -18.16
C THR A 36 27.70 -6.14 -17.69
N TYR A 37 28.08 -5.39 -16.65
CA TYR A 37 27.31 -4.24 -16.16
C TYR A 37 27.18 -3.14 -17.21
N PHE A 38 28.28 -2.77 -17.86
CA PHE A 38 28.28 -1.78 -18.95
C PHE A 38 27.43 -2.21 -20.12
N ARG A 39 27.50 -3.47 -20.56
CA ARG A 39 26.65 -4.01 -21.63
C ARG A 39 25.18 -3.98 -21.27
N THR A 40 24.81 -4.38 -20.04
CA THR A 40 23.44 -4.33 -19.55
C THR A 40 22.90 -2.89 -19.56
N LEU A 41 23.66 -1.94 -19.03
CA LEU A 41 23.30 -0.51 -19.06
C LEU A 41 23.13 0.00 -20.49
N SER A 42 24.08 -0.35 -21.39
CA SER A 42 24.06 0.11 -22.79
C SER A 42 22.87 -0.46 -23.56
N THR A 43 22.46 -1.69 -23.27
CA THR A 43 21.30 -2.34 -23.89
C THR A 43 19.99 -1.67 -23.42
N GLU A 44 19.85 -1.39 -22.15
CA GLU A 44 18.69 -0.68 -21.60
C GLU A 44 18.55 0.74 -22.14
N ILE A 45 19.66 1.46 -22.31
CA ILE A 45 19.66 2.80 -22.89
C ILE A 45 19.21 2.79 -24.36
N LYS A 46 19.63 1.76 -25.13
CA LYS A 46 19.29 1.64 -26.55
C LYS A 46 17.86 1.19 -26.81
N ASN A 47 17.28 0.38 -25.93
CA ASN A 47 15.97 -0.22 -26.17
C ASN A 47 14.79 0.63 -25.70
N ARG A 48 15.02 1.86 -25.18
CA ARG A 48 13.98 2.71 -24.62
C ARG A 48 13.96 4.13 -25.15
N GLU A 49 13.22 4.31 -26.22
CA GLU A 49 12.64 5.61 -26.54
C GLU A 49 11.31 5.73 -25.80
N GLY A 50 11.31 6.45 -24.65
CA GLY A 50 10.08 6.90 -23.97
C GLY A 50 9.54 6.03 -22.81
N GLY A 51 10.26 5.03 -22.31
CA GLY A 51 9.80 4.18 -21.18
C GLY A 51 10.40 4.49 -19.80
N GLU A 52 9.77 4.00 -18.73
CA GLU A 52 10.34 4.07 -17.38
C GLU A 52 11.72 3.42 -17.29
N LYS A 53 12.67 4.10 -16.65
CA LYS A 53 14.03 3.58 -16.46
C LYS A 53 14.02 2.47 -15.41
N ILE A 54 14.36 1.24 -15.80
CA ILE A 54 14.61 0.17 -14.84
C ILE A 54 15.91 0.50 -14.08
N PRO A 55 15.89 0.53 -12.75
CA PRO A 55 17.10 0.69 -11.96
C PRO A 55 17.98 -0.55 -12.11
N ILE A 56 19.25 -0.34 -12.44
CA ILE A 56 20.25 -1.41 -12.57
C ILE A 56 21.27 -1.23 -11.45
N LEU A 57 21.48 -2.28 -10.68
CA LEU A 57 22.48 -2.34 -9.62
C LEU A 57 23.40 -3.53 -9.88
N PHE A 58 24.70 -3.28 -9.74
CA PHE A 58 25.70 -4.34 -9.73
C PHE A 58 26.14 -4.59 -8.30
N VAL A 59 26.13 -5.85 -7.86
CA VAL A 59 26.50 -6.25 -6.51
C VAL A 59 27.59 -7.28 -6.56
N HIS A 60 28.74 -7.00 -5.93
CA HIS A 60 29.76 -8.00 -5.66
C HIS A 60 29.46 -8.69 -4.34
N LEU A 61 29.27 -10.01 -4.42
CA LEU A 61 29.11 -10.83 -3.23
C LEU A 61 30.48 -11.43 -2.85
N PRO A 62 30.88 -11.34 -1.58
CA PRO A 62 32.11 -11.98 -1.12
C PRO A 62 31.98 -13.51 -1.14
N PRO A 63 33.12 -14.24 -1.08
CA PRO A 63 33.09 -15.68 -0.93
C PRO A 63 32.27 -16.13 0.30
N ILE A 64 31.63 -17.29 0.19
CA ILE A 64 30.74 -17.82 1.26
C ILE A 64 31.44 -18.11 2.58
N GLU A 65 32.77 -18.25 2.53
CA GLU A 65 33.64 -18.38 3.70
C GLU A 65 33.75 -17.10 4.52
N ARG A 66 33.48 -15.94 3.90
CA ARG A 66 33.48 -14.64 4.59
C ARG A 66 32.10 -14.22 5.07
N ILE A 67 31.09 -14.39 4.22
CA ILE A 67 29.71 -14.10 4.55
C ILE A 67 28.86 -15.29 4.11
N SER A 68 28.15 -15.90 5.03
CA SER A 68 27.31 -17.09 4.76
C SER A 68 26.30 -16.83 3.64
N PHE A 69 25.94 -17.87 2.91
CA PHE A 69 24.97 -17.79 1.82
C PHE A 69 23.64 -17.14 2.26
N ASP A 70 23.11 -17.55 3.42
CA ASP A 70 21.84 -17.01 3.94
C ASP A 70 21.93 -15.49 4.19
N ARG A 71 23.06 -15.03 4.71
CA ARG A 71 23.27 -13.58 4.94
C ARG A 71 23.40 -12.83 3.61
N GLN A 72 24.06 -13.40 2.60
CA GLN A 72 24.12 -12.83 1.26
C GLN A 72 22.73 -12.71 0.63
N VAL A 73 21.89 -13.76 0.76
CA VAL A 73 20.49 -13.73 0.29
C VAL A 73 19.70 -12.62 0.95
N ILE A 74 19.83 -12.43 2.27
CA ILE A 74 19.17 -11.35 2.99
C ILE A 74 19.61 -9.99 2.46
N LEU A 75 20.93 -9.77 2.29
CA LEU A 75 21.48 -8.51 1.77
C LEU A 75 20.97 -8.20 0.35
N VAL A 76 21.01 -9.18 -0.56
CA VAL A 76 20.52 -9.01 -1.93
C VAL A 76 19.02 -8.70 -1.94
N ARG A 77 18.21 -9.42 -1.15
CA ARG A 77 16.78 -9.12 -1.01
C ARG A 77 16.51 -7.70 -0.52
N THR A 78 17.27 -7.24 0.46
CA THR A 78 17.14 -5.88 1.00
C THR A 78 17.44 -4.84 -0.06
N LEU A 79 18.53 -5.03 -0.83
CA LEU A 79 18.88 -4.16 -1.94
C LEU A 79 17.81 -4.17 -3.04
N LEU A 80 17.32 -5.33 -3.45
CA LEU A 80 16.27 -5.44 -4.46
C LEU A 80 14.98 -4.75 -4.01
N LYS A 81 14.56 -4.95 -2.75
CA LYS A 81 13.40 -4.25 -2.19
C LYS A 81 13.54 -2.72 -2.22
N SER A 82 14.76 -2.19 -2.05
CA SER A 82 15.00 -0.75 -2.11
C SER A 82 15.03 -0.17 -3.54
N MET A 83 15.28 -1.02 -4.54
CA MET A 83 15.31 -0.62 -5.95
C MET A 83 13.93 -0.58 -6.60
N ILE A 84 12.99 -1.39 -6.11
CA ILE A 84 11.63 -1.46 -6.64
C ILE A 84 10.84 -0.29 -6.06
N SER A 85 10.35 0.62 -6.91
CA SER A 85 9.38 1.61 -6.45
C SER A 85 8.09 0.89 -6.08
N ILE A 86 7.73 0.97 -4.80
CA ILE A 86 6.48 0.39 -4.34
C ILE A 86 5.34 1.24 -4.89
N PRO A 87 4.42 0.67 -5.70
CA PRO A 87 3.31 1.43 -6.24
C PRO A 87 2.46 2.02 -5.12
N LYS A 88 2.07 3.26 -5.28
CA LYS A 88 1.16 3.97 -4.39
C LYS A 88 -0.25 3.89 -4.95
N MET A 89 -1.21 3.61 -4.09
CA MET A 89 -2.61 3.45 -4.43
C MET A 89 -3.43 4.37 -3.53
N ASP A 90 -4.19 5.26 -4.14
CA ASP A 90 -5.15 6.11 -3.45
C ASP A 90 -6.48 5.37 -3.33
N VAL A 91 -7.00 5.26 -2.10
CA VAL A 91 -8.19 4.48 -1.75
C VAL A 91 -9.10 5.32 -0.88
N VAL A 92 -10.41 5.20 -1.09
CA VAL A 92 -11.44 5.75 -0.22
C VAL A 92 -12.19 4.64 0.48
N GLY A 93 -12.53 4.85 1.75
CA GLY A 93 -13.47 4.04 2.52
C GLY A 93 -14.60 4.92 3.02
N ALA A 94 -15.79 4.37 3.15
CA ALA A 94 -16.96 5.08 3.64
C ALA A 94 -17.19 4.83 5.14
N LEU A 95 -17.23 5.88 5.93
CA LEU A 95 -17.88 5.84 7.24
C LEU A 95 -19.39 5.95 7.02
N ILE A 96 -20.08 4.84 7.12
CA ILE A 96 -21.54 4.77 7.08
C ILE A 96 -22.04 4.39 8.47
N LYS A 97 -22.97 5.16 9.01
CA LYS A 97 -23.59 4.92 10.32
C LYS A 97 -25.08 4.56 10.15
N ASP A 98 -25.63 3.83 11.09
CA ASP A 98 -27.07 3.67 11.22
C ASP A 98 -27.66 4.71 12.19
N GLU A 99 -28.98 4.66 12.42
CA GLU A 99 -29.68 5.57 13.34
C GLU A 99 -29.22 5.44 14.80
N LEU A 100 -28.56 4.32 15.15
CA LEU A 100 -27.99 4.10 16.49
C LEU A 100 -26.54 4.56 16.59
N GLY A 101 -25.94 5.07 15.50
CA GLY A 101 -24.55 5.50 15.43
C GLY A 101 -23.56 4.34 15.30
N ARG A 102 -24.02 3.12 14.97
CA ARG A 102 -23.16 1.97 14.71
C ARG A 102 -22.51 2.09 13.33
N VAL A 103 -21.28 1.64 13.21
CA VAL A 103 -20.49 1.70 11.98
C VAL A 103 -20.69 0.45 11.14
N LEU A 104 -20.88 0.64 9.84
CA LEU A 104 -20.91 -0.47 8.89
C LEU A 104 -19.50 -0.97 8.63
N ALA A 105 -19.29 -2.27 8.87
CA ALA A 105 -18.12 -3.03 8.44
C ALA A 105 -18.55 -4.09 7.43
N CYS A 106 -17.75 -4.29 6.37
CA CYS A 106 -18.01 -5.27 5.32
C CYS A 106 -16.88 -6.30 5.29
N ARG A 107 -17.22 -7.58 5.08
CA ARG A 107 -16.26 -8.68 5.06
C ARG A 107 -15.94 -9.11 3.64
N ARG A 108 -14.62 -9.21 3.37
CA ARG A 108 -14.12 -9.67 2.07
C ARG A 108 -14.45 -11.13 1.81
N PRO A 109 -14.93 -11.46 0.60
CA PRO A 109 -15.47 -12.78 0.27
C PRO A 109 -14.36 -13.86 0.21
N PRO A 110 -14.76 -15.16 0.28
CA PRO A 110 -13.86 -16.27 0.00
C PRO A 110 -13.26 -16.12 -1.41
N LYS A 111 -11.95 -16.41 -1.56
CA LYS A 111 -11.12 -16.25 -2.78
C LYS A 111 -10.49 -14.88 -2.98
N ASP A 112 -10.82 -13.90 -2.18
CA ASP A 112 -10.04 -12.67 -2.11
C ASP A 112 -8.68 -12.91 -1.43
N GLN A 113 -7.66 -12.08 -1.75
CA GLN A 113 -6.35 -12.14 -1.10
C GLN A 113 -6.44 -11.95 0.42
N TRP A 114 -7.41 -11.16 0.87
CA TRP A 114 -7.70 -10.85 2.27
C TRP A 114 -9.02 -11.47 2.73
N SER A 115 -9.32 -12.68 2.25
CA SER A 115 -10.54 -13.41 2.60
C SER A 115 -10.79 -13.44 4.10
N GLY A 116 -12.01 -13.08 4.50
CA GLY A 116 -12.44 -13.07 5.89
C GLY A 116 -12.02 -11.85 6.72
N TYR A 117 -11.19 -10.96 6.17
CA TYR A 117 -10.91 -9.66 6.78
C TYR A 117 -12.08 -8.70 6.57
N TRP A 118 -12.18 -7.73 7.47
CA TRP A 118 -13.19 -6.69 7.45
C TRP A 118 -12.57 -5.36 7.06
N GLU A 119 -13.36 -4.51 6.42
CA GLU A 119 -12.94 -3.21 5.92
C GLU A 119 -14.11 -2.22 5.94
N PHE A 120 -13.80 -0.92 5.85
CA PHE A 120 -14.79 0.04 5.41
C PHE A 120 -15.14 -0.21 3.95
N PRO A 121 -16.43 -0.24 3.55
CA PRO A 121 -16.78 -0.38 2.15
C PRO A 121 -16.20 0.79 1.34
N GLY A 122 -15.73 0.51 0.12
CA GLY A 122 -15.05 1.50 -0.72
C GLY A 122 -13.98 0.88 -1.61
N GLY A 123 -13.21 1.72 -2.30
CA GLY A 123 -12.25 1.21 -3.27
C GLY A 123 -11.27 2.26 -3.80
N LYS A 124 -10.72 2.00 -4.97
CA LYS A 124 -9.68 2.82 -5.58
C LYS A 124 -10.26 4.09 -6.18
N ILE A 125 -9.54 5.20 -5.99
CA ILE A 125 -9.81 6.44 -6.72
C ILE A 125 -9.30 6.26 -8.15
N ALA A 126 -10.17 6.43 -9.15
CA ALA A 126 -9.79 6.36 -10.54
C ALA A 126 -9.01 7.61 -10.98
N GLU A 127 -8.27 7.52 -12.08
CA GLU A 127 -7.50 8.64 -12.60
C GLU A 127 -8.43 9.83 -12.98
N GLY A 128 -8.18 10.99 -12.38
CA GLY A 128 -8.99 12.19 -12.57
C GLY A 128 -10.30 12.24 -11.78
N GLU A 129 -10.59 11.21 -10.98
CA GLU A 129 -11.75 11.16 -10.11
C GLU A 129 -11.48 11.89 -8.78
N SER A 130 -12.48 12.58 -8.24
CA SER A 130 -12.38 13.14 -6.89
C SER A 130 -12.67 12.08 -5.82
N GLU A 131 -12.16 12.28 -4.61
CA GLU A 131 -12.40 11.39 -3.46
C GLU A 131 -13.89 11.19 -3.18
N ARG A 132 -14.68 12.27 -3.28
CA ARG A 132 -16.14 12.25 -3.10
C ARG A 132 -16.84 11.42 -4.16
N ALA A 133 -16.48 11.61 -5.43
CA ALA A 133 -17.06 10.84 -6.53
C ALA A 133 -16.69 9.36 -6.43
N ALA A 134 -15.45 9.06 -6.04
CA ALA A 134 -14.98 7.69 -5.87
C ALA A 134 -15.76 6.96 -4.79
N VAL A 135 -15.90 7.54 -3.59
CA VAL A 135 -16.64 6.87 -2.50
C VAL A 135 -18.13 6.69 -2.84
N GLU A 136 -18.77 7.68 -3.48
CA GLU A 136 -20.18 7.58 -3.90
C GLU A 136 -20.38 6.47 -4.94
N ARG A 137 -19.46 6.34 -5.90
CA ARG A 137 -19.46 5.29 -6.92
C ARG A 137 -19.24 3.91 -6.30
N GLU A 138 -18.21 3.75 -5.48
CA GLU A 138 -17.87 2.46 -4.84
C GLU A 138 -19.04 1.96 -3.95
N ILE A 139 -19.66 2.85 -3.18
CA ILE A 139 -20.79 2.48 -2.34
C ILE A 139 -22.02 2.07 -3.18
N LEU A 140 -22.24 2.72 -4.31
CA LEU A 140 -23.30 2.31 -5.23
C LEU A 140 -23.01 0.93 -5.85
N GLU A 141 -21.76 0.66 -6.22
CA GLU A 141 -21.31 -0.61 -6.82
C GLU A 141 -21.36 -1.75 -5.81
N GLU A 142 -20.84 -1.55 -4.59
CA GLU A 142 -20.69 -2.60 -3.59
C GLU A 142 -21.94 -2.87 -2.75
N LEU A 143 -22.75 -1.82 -2.47
CA LEU A 143 -23.88 -1.90 -1.55
C LEU A 143 -25.23 -1.58 -2.19
N SER A 144 -25.26 -1.20 -3.48
CA SER A 144 -26.45 -0.81 -4.24
C SER A 144 -27.28 0.33 -3.62
N ILE A 145 -26.62 1.22 -2.88
CA ILE A 145 -27.22 2.41 -2.29
C ILE A 145 -26.53 3.68 -2.77
N SER A 146 -27.26 4.79 -2.81
CA SER A 146 -26.67 6.11 -3.07
C SER A 146 -26.45 6.83 -1.75
N VAL A 147 -25.22 7.32 -1.57
CA VAL A 147 -24.83 8.15 -0.41
C VAL A 147 -24.35 9.51 -0.91
N SER A 148 -24.20 10.47 -0.01
CA SER A 148 -23.56 11.75 -0.28
C SER A 148 -22.33 11.88 0.59
N ALA A 149 -21.17 12.06 -0.03
CA ALA A 149 -19.92 12.31 0.67
C ALA A 149 -19.96 13.66 1.40
N ILE A 150 -19.73 13.65 2.71
CA ILE A 150 -19.78 14.84 3.58
C ILE A 150 -18.37 15.40 3.74
N ASP A 151 -17.55 14.80 4.59
CA ASP A 151 -16.20 15.26 4.88
C ASP A 151 -15.22 14.07 5.05
N GLU A 152 -13.91 14.32 4.84
CA GLU A 152 -12.86 13.38 5.21
C GLU A 152 -12.70 13.40 6.73
N VAL A 153 -12.87 12.24 7.37
CA VAL A 153 -12.80 12.09 8.84
C VAL A 153 -11.55 11.38 9.33
N ALA A 154 -10.87 10.65 8.46
CA ALA A 154 -9.58 10.01 8.77
C ALA A 154 -8.74 9.81 7.51
N ARG A 155 -7.41 9.80 7.71
CA ARG A 155 -6.45 9.50 6.64
C ARG A 155 -5.26 8.75 7.19
N ILE A 156 -4.86 7.68 6.50
CA ILE A 156 -3.69 6.88 6.84
C ILE A 156 -2.92 6.46 5.59
N SER A 157 -1.60 6.41 5.69
CA SER A 157 -0.74 5.77 4.68
C SER A 157 -0.20 4.48 5.25
N HIS A 158 -0.66 3.35 4.75
CA HIS A 158 -0.24 2.03 5.20
C HIS A 158 0.63 1.35 4.15
N ARG A 159 1.77 0.79 4.60
CA ARG A 159 2.72 0.09 3.72
C ARG A 159 2.55 -1.42 3.82
N TYR A 160 2.07 -2.02 2.75
CA TYR A 160 2.14 -3.47 2.51
C TYR A 160 3.50 -3.86 1.91
N GLU A 161 3.76 -5.15 1.74
CA GLU A 161 5.02 -5.61 1.13
C GLU A 161 5.16 -5.16 -0.33
N ASP A 162 4.06 -5.12 -1.09
CA ASP A 162 4.00 -4.89 -2.53
C ASP A 162 3.44 -3.51 -2.93
N ARG A 163 2.82 -2.78 -2.00
CA ARG A 163 2.17 -1.49 -2.27
C ARG A 163 2.11 -0.58 -1.05
N ILE A 164 1.91 0.70 -1.28
CA ILE A 164 1.50 1.68 -0.27
C ILE A 164 0.04 2.03 -0.55
N VAL A 165 -0.81 1.95 0.45
CA VAL A 165 -2.22 2.37 0.38
C VAL A 165 -2.38 3.66 1.15
N ASP A 166 -2.78 4.74 0.46
CA ASP A 166 -3.24 5.98 1.07
C ASP A 166 -4.76 5.89 1.19
N LEU A 167 -5.22 5.51 2.38
CA LEU A 167 -6.64 5.35 2.71
C LEU A 167 -7.20 6.64 3.29
N ARG A 168 -8.32 7.08 2.75
CA ARG A 168 -9.10 8.22 3.25
C ARG A 168 -10.49 7.74 3.60
N ILE A 169 -10.93 7.98 4.82
CA ILE A 169 -12.29 7.67 5.26
C ILE A 169 -13.15 8.90 5.12
N ILE A 170 -14.21 8.75 4.36
CA ILE A 170 -15.19 9.83 4.08
C ILE A 170 -16.48 9.53 4.84
N ASP A 171 -16.97 10.49 5.61
CA ASP A 171 -18.31 10.39 6.23
C ASP A 171 -19.37 10.43 5.13
N CYS A 172 -20.19 9.38 5.07
CA CYS A 172 -21.28 9.22 4.13
C CYS A 172 -22.67 9.28 4.82
N GLY A 173 -22.67 9.68 6.09
CA GLY A 173 -23.90 9.92 6.86
C GLY A 173 -24.57 8.64 7.35
N VAL A 174 -25.89 8.76 7.56
CA VAL A 174 -26.73 7.71 8.15
C VAL A 174 -27.52 7.01 7.05
N VAL A 175 -27.54 5.66 7.10
CA VAL A 175 -28.20 4.81 6.12
C VAL A 175 -29.11 3.81 6.85
N ASP A 176 -30.29 3.51 6.28
CA ASP A 176 -31.14 2.41 6.75
C ASP A 176 -30.47 1.05 6.45
N PRO A 177 -30.16 0.24 7.49
CA PRO A 177 -29.57 -1.10 7.30
C PRO A 177 -30.33 -2.00 6.32
N ASN A 178 -31.65 -1.85 6.21
CA ASN A 178 -32.47 -2.66 5.32
C ASN A 178 -32.37 -2.26 3.84
N SER A 179 -31.78 -1.12 3.53
CA SER A 179 -31.59 -0.66 2.14
C SER A 179 -30.35 -1.26 1.47
N ILE A 180 -29.44 -1.86 2.23
CA ILE A 180 -28.15 -2.36 1.74
C ILE A 180 -28.32 -3.72 1.06
N ILE A 181 -27.74 -3.85 -0.13
CA ILE A 181 -27.60 -5.11 -0.87
C ILE A 181 -26.11 -5.33 -1.13
N LEU A 182 -25.54 -6.37 -0.51
CA LEU A 182 -24.13 -6.70 -0.71
C LEU A 182 -23.91 -7.28 -2.10
N MET A 183 -23.08 -6.62 -2.92
CA MET A 183 -22.76 -7.07 -4.28
C MET A 183 -21.39 -7.76 -4.35
N GLU A 184 -20.43 -7.30 -3.59
CA GLU A 184 -19.04 -7.81 -3.61
C GLU A 184 -18.63 -8.48 -2.30
N HIS A 185 -19.14 -8.01 -1.17
CA HIS A 185 -18.86 -8.57 0.15
C HIS A 185 -19.78 -9.76 0.48
N ASP A 186 -19.30 -10.68 1.32
CA ASP A 186 -20.11 -11.86 1.70
C ASP A 186 -20.86 -11.68 3.04
N MET A 187 -20.51 -10.65 3.81
CA MET A 187 -21.16 -10.32 5.08
C MET A 187 -20.97 -8.84 5.42
N SER A 188 -21.93 -8.28 6.16
CA SER A 188 -21.82 -6.98 6.81
C SER A 188 -22.18 -7.07 8.29
N ARG A 189 -21.62 -6.18 9.11
CA ARG A 189 -21.98 -5.97 10.52
C ARG A 189 -22.08 -4.49 10.80
N TRP A 190 -23.01 -4.15 11.68
CA TRP A 190 -23.11 -2.84 12.31
C TRP A 190 -22.48 -2.93 13.68
N LEU A 191 -21.40 -2.18 13.90
CA LEU A 191 -20.56 -2.28 15.09
C LEU A 191 -20.71 -1.03 15.95
N GLU A 192 -20.99 -1.21 17.22
CA GLU A 192 -20.86 -0.17 18.23
C GLU A 192 -19.36 0.11 18.49
N LYS A 193 -19.08 1.25 19.15
CA LYS A 193 -17.69 1.60 19.48
C LYS A 193 -16.95 0.46 20.19
N ASP A 194 -17.59 -0.17 21.16
CA ASP A 194 -17.00 -1.23 21.99
C ASP A 194 -16.93 -2.59 21.28
N GLU A 195 -17.50 -2.71 20.07
CA GLU A 195 -17.48 -3.89 19.21
C GLU A 195 -16.52 -3.76 18.02
N LEU A 196 -15.84 -2.61 17.88
CA LEU A 196 -14.94 -2.38 16.74
C LEU A 196 -13.78 -3.38 16.68
N ASP A 197 -13.33 -3.94 17.79
CA ASP A 197 -12.28 -4.98 17.85
C ASP A 197 -12.82 -6.41 17.76
N ASP A 198 -14.15 -6.61 17.66
CA ASP A 198 -14.77 -7.94 17.48
C ASP A 198 -14.48 -8.57 16.11
N VAL A 199 -13.98 -7.79 15.17
CA VAL A 199 -13.72 -8.21 13.80
C VAL A 199 -12.25 -8.02 13.41
N ASN A 200 -11.77 -8.85 12.48
CA ASN A 200 -10.40 -8.80 12.02
C ASN A 200 -10.27 -7.81 10.85
N TRP A 201 -10.02 -6.55 11.15
CA TRP A 201 -9.89 -5.49 10.16
C TRP A 201 -8.66 -5.64 9.26
N LEU A 202 -8.72 -5.11 8.06
CA LEU A 202 -7.55 -4.96 7.20
C LEU A 202 -6.46 -4.13 7.90
N PRO A 203 -5.18 -4.44 7.67
CA PRO A 203 -4.08 -3.72 8.31
C PRO A 203 -4.09 -2.21 8.08
N ALA A 204 -4.64 -1.72 6.97
CA ALA A 204 -4.75 -0.30 6.69
C ALA A 204 -5.83 0.39 7.56
N ASP A 205 -6.88 -0.34 7.94
CA ASP A 205 -7.99 0.21 8.74
C ASP A 205 -7.67 0.23 10.25
N LEU A 206 -6.86 -0.71 10.73
CA LEU A 206 -6.54 -0.88 12.14
C LEU A 206 -6.11 0.39 12.88
N PRO A 207 -5.26 1.28 12.33
CA PRO A 207 -4.88 2.51 13.04
C PRO A 207 -6.08 3.43 13.29
N ILE A 208 -7.01 3.52 12.32
CA ILE A 208 -8.23 4.34 12.41
C ILE A 208 -9.18 3.75 13.45
N ILE A 209 -9.37 2.43 13.42
CA ILE A 209 -10.18 1.71 14.40
C ILE A 209 -9.64 1.90 15.80
N THR A 210 -8.32 1.80 15.98
CA THR A 210 -7.66 2.03 17.28
C THR A 210 -7.87 3.45 17.80
N GLU A 211 -7.79 4.45 16.92
CA GLU A 211 -8.07 5.84 17.26
C GLU A 211 -9.53 6.00 17.69
N TRP A 212 -10.49 5.48 16.92
CA TRP A 212 -11.92 5.61 17.22
C TRP A 212 -12.37 4.88 18.49
N MET A 213 -11.73 3.75 18.81
CA MET A 213 -11.95 3.08 20.09
C MET A 213 -11.53 3.96 21.28
N ASN A 214 -10.48 4.75 21.14
CA ASN A 214 -9.98 5.62 22.20
C ASN A 214 -10.75 6.96 22.26
N GLU A 215 -10.89 7.63 21.13
CA GLU A 215 -11.38 9.01 21.05
C GLU A 215 -12.88 9.12 20.75
N GLY A 216 -13.45 8.08 20.16
CA GLY A 216 -14.84 8.03 19.69
C GLY A 216 -14.95 8.04 18.17
N ILE A 217 -16.07 7.53 17.66
CA ILE A 217 -16.41 7.57 16.24
C ILE A 217 -16.83 8.98 15.89
N PRO A 218 -16.32 9.61 14.81
CA PRO A 218 -16.66 10.98 14.42
C PRO A 218 -18.08 11.16 13.95
#